data_0b91c9d482b69de28a92e4c2258fbbc1
#
_entry.id   0b91c9d482b69de28a92e4c2258fbbc1
#
_cell.length_a   1.000
_cell.length_b   1.000
_cell.length_c   1.000
_cell.angle_alpha   90.00
_cell.angle_beta   90.00
_cell.angle_gamma   90.00
#
_symmetry.space_group_name_H-M   'P 1'
#
loop_
_entity.id
_entity.type
_entity.pdbx_description
1 polymer ?
#
loop_
_entity_poly.entity_id
_entity_poly.type
_entity_poly.pdbx_seq_one_letter_code
_entity_poly.pdbx_strand_id
1 'polypeptide(L)'
;MKRKLLYTTLIIAILCVISIVVCNRTIKKHTVSKLYTEVNTIPSNNVGLLLGTSPKLKSGNNNLYFDYRILATVELYKAGKIKYILISGDNRKEDYNEPEEMKKALMQKGIPEKSIYLDYAGFRTLDSVVRAKEVFGQNRLTIISQRFHNERAIYLAEKNGIDAIGYNAPNVNAYALSLIHI
;
A
#
# COMPACT_ATOMS: atom_id res chain seq x y z
N MET A 1 38.56 -24.65 15.19
CA MET A 1 37.82 -24.13 14.01
C MET A 1 36.28 -24.03 14.24
N LYS A 2 35.60 -25.11 14.60
CA LYS A 2 34.10 -25.15 14.75
C LYS A 2 33.54 -24.08 15.72
N ARG A 3 34.14 -23.83 16.89
CA ARG A 3 33.68 -22.80 17.85
C ARG A 3 33.81 -21.37 17.33
N LYS A 4 34.90 -21.04 16.62
CA LYS A 4 35.09 -19.70 16.04
C LYS A 4 34.02 -19.46 14.95
N LEU A 5 33.75 -20.44 14.09
CA LEU A 5 32.71 -20.35 13.08
C LEU A 5 31.34 -20.13 13.72
N LEU A 6 31.01 -20.85 14.80
CA LEU A 6 29.75 -20.69 15.54
C LEU A 6 29.59 -19.27 16.09
N TYR A 7 30.61 -18.70 16.73
CA TYR A 7 30.56 -17.33 17.23
C TYR A 7 30.40 -16.29 16.12
N THR A 8 31.10 -16.48 15.00
CA THR A 8 30.97 -15.59 13.84
C THR A 8 29.56 -15.61 13.28
N THR A 9 28.95 -16.78 13.11
CA THR A 9 27.56 -16.92 12.63
C THR A 9 26.56 -16.27 13.59
N LEU A 10 26.75 -16.44 14.89
CA LEU A 10 25.89 -15.82 15.90
C LEU A 10 25.97 -14.30 15.87
N ILE A 11 27.18 -13.75 15.75
CA ILE A 11 27.39 -12.29 15.65
C ILE A 11 26.68 -11.74 14.40
N ILE A 12 26.85 -12.39 13.25
CA ILE A 12 26.17 -11.99 12.01
C ILE A 12 24.65 -12.02 12.19
N ALA A 13 24.11 -13.07 12.79
CA ALA A 13 22.67 -13.19 13.05
C ALA A 13 22.17 -12.04 13.94
N ILE A 14 22.88 -11.71 15.00
CA ILE A 14 22.55 -10.60 15.90
C ILE A 14 22.57 -9.26 15.16
N LEU A 15 23.60 -9.01 14.34
CA LEU A 15 23.71 -7.78 13.55
C LEU A 15 22.57 -7.65 12.54
N CYS A 16 22.14 -8.76 11.90
CA CYS A 16 20.99 -8.78 11.02
C CYS A 16 19.69 -8.41 11.77
N VAL A 17 19.46 -8.98 12.94
CA VAL A 17 18.27 -8.67 13.75
C VAL A 17 18.28 -7.20 14.18
N ILE A 18 19.41 -6.69 14.67
CA ILE A 18 19.56 -5.27 15.03
C ILE A 18 19.25 -4.37 13.82
N SER A 19 19.80 -4.69 12.65
CA SER A 19 19.56 -3.93 11.42
C SER A 19 18.08 -3.88 11.06
N ILE A 20 17.38 -5.01 11.11
CA ILE A 20 15.93 -5.09 10.83
C ILE A 20 15.15 -4.21 11.83
N VAL A 21 15.48 -4.29 13.12
CA VAL A 21 14.79 -3.50 14.15
C VAL A 21 15.03 -2.01 13.95
N VAL A 22 16.27 -1.60 13.67
CA VAL A 22 16.65 -0.19 13.42
C VAL A 22 15.92 0.33 12.18
N CYS A 23 15.95 -0.40 11.07
CA CYS A 23 15.24 -0.01 9.84
C CYS A 23 13.74 0.16 10.07
N ASN A 24 13.10 -0.80 10.75
CA ASN A 24 11.67 -0.73 11.04
C ASN A 24 11.31 0.47 11.95
N ARG A 25 12.12 0.73 12.99
CA ARG A 25 11.91 1.89 13.87
C ARG A 25 12.11 3.21 13.12
N THR A 26 13.11 3.28 12.25
CA THR A 26 13.38 4.46 11.42
C THR A 26 12.20 4.77 10.51
N ILE A 27 11.69 3.78 9.77
CA ILE A 27 10.51 3.93 8.91
C ILE A 27 9.31 4.45 9.71
N LYS A 28 8.96 3.78 10.82
CA LYS A 28 7.82 4.19 11.66
C LYS A 28 7.96 5.60 12.21
N LYS A 29 9.14 5.99 12.70
CA LYS A 29 9.39 7.33 13.23
C LYS A 29 9.22 8.42 12.17
N HIS A 30 9.69 8.18 10.95
CA HIS A 30 9.56 9.14 9.85
C HIS A 30 8.13 9.30 9.32
N THR A 31 7.30 8.26 9.46
CA THR A 31 5.99 8.23 8.78
C THR A 31 4.80 8.47 9.71
N VAL A 32 4.99 8.38 11.03
CA VAL A 32 3.88 8.43 12.00
C VAL A 32 3.01 9.69 11.88
N SER A 33 3.61 10.85 11.63
CA SER A 33 2.91 12.13 11.47
C SER A 33 2.21 12.31 10.11
N LYS A 34 2.44 11.38 9.18
CA LYS A 34 1.90 11.40 7.81
C LYS A 34 0.83 10.34 7.57
N LEU A 35 0.42 9.63 8.60
CA LEU A 35 -0.57 8.55 8.55
C LEU A 35 -1.90 9.01 9.14
N TYR A 36 -2.96 8.83 8.40
CA TYR A 36 -4.32 9.22 8.74
C TYR A 36 -5.25 8.00 8.71
N THR A 37 -6.25 7.99 9.60
CA THR A 37 -7.31 6.99 9.67
C THR A 37 -8.69 7.63 9.54
N GLU A 38 -8.76 8.95 9.74
CA GLU A 38 -10.00 9.69 9.71
C GLU A 38 -10.04 10.61 8.47
N VAL A 39 -11.08 10.47 7.68
CA VAL A 39 -11.24 11.23 6.42
C VAL A 39 -11.29 12.74 6.64
N ASN A 40 -11.83 13.18 7.78
CA ASN A 40 -11.97 14.60 8.10
C ASN A 40 -10.62 15.26 8.41
N THR A 41 -9.66 14.51 8.95
CA THR A 41 -8.35 15.04 9.37
C THR A 41 -7.29 15.02 8.28
N ILE A 42 -7.47 14.18 7.25
CA ILE A 42 -6.47 14.06 6.18
C ILE A 42 -6.50 15.30 5.27
N PRO A 43 -5.33 15.89 4.92
CA PRO A 43 -5.24 16.92 3.91
C PRO A 43 -5.68 16.42 2.52
N SER A 44 -6.21 17.32 1.69
CA SER A 44 -6.60 16.96 0.32
C SER A 44 -5.38 16.94 -0.60
N ASN A 45 -5.34 15.96 -1.49
CA ASN A 45 -4.39 15.85 -2.61
C ASN A 45 -5.17 15.62 -3.91
N ASN A 46 -4.57 15.96 -5.05
CA ASN A 46 -5.23 15.72 -6.34
C ASN A 46 -5.33 14.21 -6.64
N VAL A 47 -4.29 13.44 -6.31
CA VAL A 47 -4.18 12.02 -6.68
C VAL A 47 -4.06 11.15 -5.45
N GLY A 48 -4.92 10.12 -5.39
CA GLY A 48 -4.77 8.97 -4.51
C GLY A 48 -4.06 7.83 -5.22
N LEU A 49 -2.91 7.38 -4.71
CA LEU A 49 -2.21 6.19 -5.16
C LEU A 49 -2.76 4.98 -4.41
N LEU A 50 -3.62 4.22 -5.07
CA LEU A 50 -4.16 2.97 -4.56
C LEU A 50 -3.19 1.83 -4.87
N LEU A 51 -2.59 1.25 -3.83
CA LEU A 51 -1.67 0.13 -3.99
C LEU A 51 -2.43 -1.18 -4.23
N GLY A 52 -2.02 -1.91 -5.26
CA GLY A 52 -2.64 -3.13 -5.72
C GLY A 52 -2.63 -4.27 -4.70
N THR A 53 -3.64 -5.11 -4.78
CA THR A 53 -3.75 -6.40 -4.08
C THR A 53 -4.82 -7.25 -4.76
N SER A 54 -4.67 -8.57 -4.66
CA SER A 54 -5.60 -9.54 -5.24
C SER A 54 -6.99 -9.49 -4.58
N PRO A 55 -8.10 -9.61 -5.35
CA PRO A 55 -9.44 -9.78 -4.80
C PRO A 55 -9.62 -11.14 -4.11
N LYS A 56 -8.80 -12.14 -4.44
CA LYS A 56 -8.85 -13.49 -3.88
C LYS A 56 -7.54 -13.86 -3.19
N LEU A 57 -7.64 -14.60 -2.11
CA LEU A 57 -6.53 -15.30 -1.47
C LEU A 57 -6.16 -16.56 -2.28
N LYS A 58 -4.97 -17.12 -2.02
CA LYS A 58 -4.56 -18.41 -2.63
C LYS A 58 -5.52 -19.56 -2.30
N SER A 59 -6.23 -19.47 -1.19
CA SER A 59 -7.30 -20.42 -0.80
C SER A 59 -8.58 -20.30 -1.63
N GLY A 60 -8.71 -19.30 -2.50
CA GLY A 60 -9.94 -18.99 -3.24
C GLY A 60 -10.91 -18.06 -2.50
N ASN A 61 -10.73 -17.85 -1.21
CA ASN A 61 -11.57 -16.97 -0.40
C ASN A 61 -11.38 -15.49 -0.77
N ASN A 62 -12.37 -14.65 -0.44
CA ASN A 62 -12.26 -13.20 -0.63
C ASN A 62 -11.13 -12.62 0.20
N ASN A 63 -10.43 -11.66 -0.37
CA ASN A 63 -9.36 -10.95 0.31
C ASN A 63 -9.89 -9.65 0.92
N LEU A 64 -10.13 -9.64 2.22
CA LEU A 64 -10.62 -8.45 2.92
C LEU A 64 -9.67 -7.24 2.81
N TYR A 65 -8.39 -7.43 2.57
CA TYR A 65 -7.48 -6.32 2.28
C TYR A 65 -7.86 -5.59 1.00
N PHE A 66 -8.36 -6.31 0.00
CA PHE A 66 -8.88 -5.73 -1.23
C PHE A 66 -10.11 -4.86 -0.93
N ASP A 67 -11.12 -5.44 -0.28
CA ASP A 67 -12.37 -4.75 0.01
C ASP A 67 -12.14 -3.49 0.83
N TYR A 68 -11.29 -3.55 1.85
CA TYR A 68 -10.98 -2.41 2.71
C TYR A 68 -10.23 -1.30 1.98
N ARG A 69 -9.34 -1.62 1.03
CA ARG A 69 -8.68 -0.60 0.20
C ARG A 69 -9.67 0.06 -0.74
N ILE A 70 -10.58 -0.70 -1.36
CA ILE A 70 -11.64 -0.14 -2.21
C ILE A 70 -12.52 0.81 -1.39
N LEU A 71 -13.00 0.40 -0.21
CA LEU A 71 -13.84 1.23 0.64
C LEU A 71 -13.13 2.52 1.09
N ALA A 72 -11.88 2.44 1.53
CA ALA A 72 -11.07 3.59 1.91
C ALA A 72 -10.88 4.58 0.75
N THR A 73 -10.68 4.06 -0.46
CA THR A 73 -10.54 4.89 -1.67
C THR A 73 -11.85 5.60 -2.01
N VAL A 74 -12.97 4.90 -1.94
CA VAL A 74 -14.31 5.46 -2.18
C VAL A 74 -14.64 6.56 -1.16
N GLU A 75 -14.30 6.34 0.11
CA GLU A 75 -14.49 7.31 1.18
C GLU A 75 -13.73 8.62 0.90
N LEU A 76 -12.44 8.53 0.58
CA LEU A 76 -11.61 9.70 0.23
C LEU A 76 -12.13 10.44 -1.00
N TYR A 77 -12.52 9.72 -2.04
CA TYR A 77 -13.04 10.31 -3.27
C TYR A 77 -14.34 11.04 -3.04
N LYS A 78 -15.31 10.41 -2.35
CA LYS A 78 -16.62 11.01 -2.03
C LYS A 78 -16.51 12.22 -1.10
N ALA A 79 -15.52 12.22 -0.20
CA ALA A 79 -15.22 13.36 0.68
C ALA A 79 -14.45 14.49 -0.03
N GLY A 80 -14.14 14.35 -1.33
CA GLY A 80 -13.38 15.35 -2.09
C GLY A 80 -11.91 15.48 -1.66
N LYS A 81 -11.37 14.51 -0.93
CA LYS A 81 -9.98 14.50 -0.48
C LYS A 81 -9.00 14.11 -1.58
N ILE A 82 -9.48 13.38 -2.58
CA ILE A 82 -8.78 13.06 -3.84
C ILE A 82 -9.71 13.29 -5.02
N LYS A 83 -9.16 13.69 -6.17
CA LYS A 83 -9.91 13.89 -7.42
C LYS A 83 -9.71 12.75 -8.42
N TYR A 84 -8.50 12.21 -8.44
CA TYR A 84 -8.09 11.12 -9.32
C TYR A 84 -7.52 9.97 -8.53
N ILE A 85 -7.67 8.79 -9.06
CA ILE A 85 -7.19 7.55 -8.45
C ILE A 85 -6.20 6.91 -9.42
N LEU A 86 -4.95 6.76 -9.01
CA LEU A 86 -3.94 5.98 -9.71
C LEU A 86 -3.85 4.62 -9.03
N ILE A 87 -4.28 3.56 -9.72
CA ILE A 87 -4.19 2.19 -9.23
C ILE A 87 -2.90 1.59 -9.76
N SER A 88 -1.98 1.22 -8.86
CA SER A 88 -0.71 0.61 -9.23
C SER A 88 -0.60 -0.80 -8.67
N GLY A 89 -0.46 -1.78 -9.56
CA GLY A 89 -0.46 -3.20 -9.20
C GLY A 89 0.22 -4.10 -10.22
N ASP A 90 0.18 -5.41 -9.95
CA ASP A 90 0.82 -6.44 -10.75
C ASP A 90 -0.14 -6.97 -11.84
N ASN A 91 0.34 -7.11 -13.07
CA ASN A 91 -0.37 -7.75 -14.16
C ASN A 91 0.49 -8.78 -14.93
N ARG A 92 1.53 -9.33 -14.31
CA ARG A 92 2.46 -10.26 -14.96
C ARG A 92 1.88 -11.64 -15.30
N LYS A 93 0.69 -11.98 -14.80
CA LYS A 93 0.02 -13.24 -15.09
C LYS A 93 -1.14 -13.00 -16.04
N GLU A 94 -1.29 -13.85 -17.07
CA GLU A 94 -2.34 -13.73 -18.09
C GLU A 94 -3.75 -13.66 -17.50
N ASP A 95 -4.02 -14.42 -16.43
CA ASP A 95 -5.34 -14.48 -15.78
C ASP A 95 -5.46 -13.55 -14.56
N TYR A 96 -4.50 -12.62 -14.36
CA TYR A 96 -4.43 -11.85 -13.14
C TYR A 96 -3.98 -10.40 -13.37
N ASN A 97 -4.93 -9.49 -13.24
CA ASN A 97 -4.71 -8.05 -13.45
C ASN A 97 -5.29 -7.27 -12.27
N GLU A 98 -4.44 -6.99 -11.26
CA GLU A 98 -4.85 -6.26 -10.05
C GLU A 98 -5.46 -4.90 -10.36
N PRO A 99 -4.84 -4.01 -11.19
CA PRO A 99 -5.42 -2.72 -11.53
C PRO A 99 -6.82 -2.80 -12.12
N GLU A 100 -7.08 -3.71 -13.04
CA GLU A 100 -8.39 -3.86 -13.67
C GLU A 100 -9.45 -4.35 -12.68
N GLU A 101 -9.14 -5.31 -11.81
CA GLU A 101 -10.08 -5.80 -10.81
C GLU A 101 -10.42 -4.69 -9.80
N MET A 102 -9.44 -3.90 -9.39
CA MET A 102 -9.68 -2.75 -8.49
C MET A 102 -10.48 -1.64 -9.19
N LYS A 103 -10.22 -1.35 -10.47
CA LYS A 103 -11.00 -0.42 -11.28
C LYS A 103 -12.47 -0.84 -11.34
N LYS A 104 -12.73 -2.11 -11.69
CA LYS A 104 -14.10 -2.65 -11.72
C LYS A 104 -14.81 -2.48 -10.38
N ALA A 105 -14.14 -2.81 -9.27
CA ALA A 105 -14.70 -2.67 -7.93
C ALA A 105 -15.00 -1.22 -7.56
N LEU A 106 -14.14 -0.27 -7.91
CA LEU A 106 -14.36 1.17 -7.70
C LEU A 106 -15.54 1.68 -8.52
N MET A 107 -15.65 1.29 -9.80
CA MET A 107 -16.77 1.67 -10.67
C MET A 107 -18.09 1.13 -10.13
N GLN A 108 -18.14 -0.10 -9.62
CA GLN A 108 -19.32 -0.67 -8.96
C GLN A 108 -19.73 0.12 -7.70
N LYS A 109 -18.81 0.84 -7.06
CA LYS A 109 -19.07 1.75 -5.93
C LYS A 109 -19.40 3.18 -6.35
N GLY A 110 -19.54 3.43 -7.66
CA GLY A 110 -19.96 4.71 -8.21
C GLY A 110 -18.83 5.70 -8.49
N ILE A 111 -17.57 5.25 -8.54
CA ILE A 111 -16.45 6.09 -8.98
C ILE A 111 -16.47 6.17 -10.51
N PRO A 112 -16.47 7.39 -11.10
CA PRO A 112 -16.45 7.54 -12.55
C PRO A 112 -15.15 7.02 -13.16
N GLU A 113 -15.25 6.29 -14.27
CA GLU A 113 -14.09 5.73 -14.98
C GLU A 113 -13.04 6.79 -15.32
N LYS A 114 -13.48 7.98 -15.76
CA LYS A 114 -12.59 9.11 -16.11
C LYS A 114 -11.70 9.61 -14.97
N SER A 115 -12.00 9.23 -13.73
CA SER A 115 -11.20 9.57 -12.54
C SER A 115 -10.20 8.48 -12.17
N ILE A 116 -10.15 7.36 -12.91
CA ILE A 116 -9.33 6.19 -12.59
C ILE A 116 -8.25 6.01 -13.66
N TYR A 117 -7.01 5.93 -13.22
CA TYR A 117 -5.82 5.68 -14.05
C TYR A 117 -5.15 4.40 -13.58
N LEU A 118 -4.61 3.62 -14.52
CA LEU A 118 -4.05 2.30 -14.25
C LEU A 118 -2.54 2.28 -14.52
N ASP A 119 -1.79 1.76 -13.57
CA ASP A 119 -0.38 1.43 -13.69
C ASP A 119 -0.22 -0.09 -13.52
N TYR A 120 0.15 -0.75 -14.61
CA TYR A 120 0.28 -2.20 -14.69
C TYR A 120 1.67 -2.74 -14.32
N ALA A 121 2.57 -1.84 -13.90
CA ALA A 121 3.96 -2.21 -13.59
C ALA A 121 4.35 -1.90 -12.15
N GLY A 122 3.38 -1.85 -11.24
CA GLY A 122 3.58 -1.69 -9.80
C GLY A 122 3.91 -3.01 -9.12
N PHE A 123 5.01 -3.67 -9.51
CA PHE A 123 5.39 -4.99 -9.01
C PHE A 123 5.88 -4.99 -7.56
N ARG A 124 6.47 -3.88 -7.13
CA ARG A 124 6.93 -3.63 -5.75
C ARG A 124 6.47 -2.25 -5.31
N THR A 125 6.40 -2.03 -4.02
CA THR A 125 6.05 -0.72 -3.44
C THR A 125 6.91 0.43 -4.01
N LEU A 126 8.21 0.18 -4.21
CA LEU A 126 9.12 1.16 -4.81
C LEU A 126 8.71 1.50 -6.24
N ASP A 127 8.37 0.49 -7.04
CA ASP A 127 7.99 0.68 -8.44
C ASP A 127 6.71 1.54 -8.52
N SER A 128 5.68 1.22 -7.72
CA SER A 128 4.43 1.98 -7.65
C SER A 128 4.67 3.47 -7.34
N VAL A 129 5.51 3.74 -6.36
CA VAL A 129 5.81 5.10 -5.91
C VAL A 129 6.64 5.88 -6.94
N VAL A 130 7.73 5.29 -7.44
CA VAL A 130 8.60 5.93 -8.43
C VAL A 130 7.85 6.19 -9.73
N ARG A 131 7.06 5.23 -10.20
CA ARG A 131 6.27 5.35 -11.43
C ARG A 131 5.16 6.40 -11.31
N ALA A 132 4.57 6.58 -10.11
CA ALA A 132 3.63 7.67 -9.89
C ALA A 132 4.25 9.04 -10.22
N LYS A 133 5.53 9.24 -9.95
CA LYS A 133 6.26 10.46 -10.30
C LYS A 133 6.75 10.44 -11.75
N GLU A 134 7.55 9.45 -12.13
CA GLU A 134 8.29 9.44 -13.40
C GLU A 134 7.39 9.21 -14.62
N VAL A 135 6.30 8.45 -14.46
CA VAL A 135 5.38 8.11 -15.55
C VAL A 135 4.13 8.99 -15.51
N PHE A 136 3.58 9.23 -14.32
CA PHE A 136 2.32 9.95 -14.15
C PHE A 136 2.51 11.40 -13.67
N GLY A 137 3.75 11.87 -13.46
CA GLY A 137 4.08 13.25 -13.12
C GLY A 137 3.61 13.71 -11.73
N GLN A 138 3.37 12.76 -10.80
CA GLN A 138 2.80 13.09 -9.51
C GLN A 138 3.88 13.27 -8.43
N ASN A 139 4.11 14.50 -8.00
CA ASN A 139 5.06 14.82 -6.93
C ASN A 139 4.41 14.91 -5.54
N ARG A 140 3.07 14.83 -5.47
CA ARG A 140 2.29 14.89 -4.24
C ARG A 140 1.15 13.90 -4.28
N LEU A 141 1.08 12.99 -3.28
CA LEU A 141 0.19 11.83 -3.29
C LEU A 141 -0.47 11.57 -1.94
N THR A 142 -1.71 11.04 -1.98
CA THR A 142 -2.29 10.28 -0.87
C THR A 142 -2.17 8.80 -1.17
N ILE A 143 -1.34 8.07 -0.44
CA ILE A 143 -1.17 6.62 -0.61
C ILE A 143 -2.27 5.90 0.18
N ILE A 144 -2.95 4.96 -0.47
CA ILE A 144 -4.10 4.25 0.11
C ILE A 144 -3.78 2.77 0.19
N SER A 145 -3.59 2.28 1.42
CA SER A 145 -3.32 0.87 1.73
C SER A 145 -3.45 0.63 3.24
N GLN A 146 -3.11 -0.57 3.73
CA GLN A 146 -2.99 -0.82 5.16
C GLN A 146 -1.79 -0.09 5.76
N ARG A 147 -1.86 0.22 7.05
CA ARG A 147 -0.85 1.01 7.77
C ARG A 147 0.58 0.53 7.52
N PHE A 148 0.85 -0.78 7.68
CA PHE A 148 2.19 -1.33 7.51
C PHE A 148 2.76 -1.13 6.09
N HIS A 149 1.88 -1.09 5.09
CA HIS A 149 2.22 -0.84 3.69
C HIS A 149 2.42 0.65 3.43
N ASN A 150 1.53 1.50 3.97
CA ASN A 150 1.64 2.96 3.88
C ASN A 150 2.95 3.47 4.52
N GLU A 151 3.32 2.96 5.71
CA GLU A 151 4.59 3.30 6.37
C GLU A 151 5.77 3.12 5.40
N ARG A 152 5.86 1.96 4.76
CA ARG A 152 6.93 1.67 3.80
C ARG A 152 6.83 2.53 2.54
N ALA A 153 5.63 2.71 1.99
CA ALA A 153 5.43 3.46 0.77
C ALA A 153 5.73 4.96 0.94
N ILE A 154 5.31 5.57 2.05
CA ILE A 154 5.62 6.98 2.38
C ILE A 154 7.14 7.17 2.52
N TYR A 155 7.82 6.27 3.25
CA TYR A 155 9.26 6.36 3.41
C TYR A 155 10.00 6.30 2.06
N LEU A 156 9.58 5.40 1.18
CA LEU A 156 10.13 5.29 -0.18
C LEU A 156 9.80 6.53 -1.03
N ALA A 157 8.59 7.09 -0.90
CA ALA A 157 8.17 8.30 -1.59
C ALA A 157 9.08 9.48 -1.23
N GLU A 158 9.31 9.72 0.07
CA GLU A 158 10.18 10.78 0.55
C GLU A 158 11.62 10.63 0.04
N LYS A 159 12.17 9.41 0.05
CA LYS A 159 13.51 9.14 -0.47
C LYS A 159 13.65 9.39 -1.98
N ASN A 160 12.54 9.43 -2.70
CA ASN A 160 12.48 9.74 -4.13
C ASN A 160 11.94 11.17 -4.41
N GLY A 161 11.89 12.04 -3.40
CA GLY A 161 11.47 13.43 -3.55
C GLY A 161 9.98 13.60 -3.86
N ILE A 162 9.14 12.72 -3.32
CA ILE A 162 7.69 12.77 -3.47
C ILE A 162 7.09 13.12 -2.10
N ASP A 163 6.25 14.16 -2.05
CA ASP A 163 5.48 14.50 -0.85
C ASP A 163 4.28 13.57 -0.72
N ALA A 164 4.34 12.64 0.23
CA ALA A 164 3.33 11.62 0.39
C ALA A 164 2.77 11.58 1.81
N ILE A 165 1.46 11.45 1.89
CA ILE A 165 0.71 11.09 3.11
C ILE A 165 -0.01 9.77 2.88
N GLY A 166 -0.38 9.08 3.95
CA GLY A 166 -1.07 7.79 3.87
C GLY A 166 -2.45 7.81 4.51
N TYR A 167 -3.42 7.25 3.82
CA TYR A 167 -4.71 6.93 4.38
C TYR A 167 -4.79 5.43 4.67
N ASN A 168 -5.01 5.08 5.94
CA ASN A 168 -4.95 3.70 6.38
C ASN A 168 -6.30 3.00 6.18
N ALA A 169 -6.39 2.13 5.21
CA ALA A 169 -7.47 1.15 5.15
C ALA A 169 -7.42 0.24 6.39
N PRO A 170 -8.58 -0.22 6.90
CA PRO A 170 -8.65 -1.10 8.05
C PRO A 170 -7.76 -2.34 7.90
N ASN A 171 -7.25 -2.84 9.02
CA ASN A 171 -6.50 -4.09 9.05
C ASN A 171 -7.47 -5.28 9.17
N VAL A 172 -7.08 -6.41 8.59
CA VAL A 172 -7.82 -7.66 8.78
C VAL A 172 -7.41 -8.24 10.14
N ASN A 173 -8.32 -8.26 11.10
CA ASN A 173 -8.09 -8.92 12.37
C ASN A 173 -8.08 -10.44 12.17
N ALA A 174 -7.12 -11.13 12.77
CA ALA A 174 -6.99 -12.59 12.68
C ALA A 174 -8.28 -13.31 13.10
N TYR A 175 -9.05 -12.74 14.01
CA TYR A 175 -10.36 -13.25 14.45
C TYR A 175 -11.45 -13.15 13.37
N ALA A 176 -11.42 -12.13 12.50
CA ALA A 176 -12.37 -12.02 11.40
C ALA A 176 -12.14 -13.10 10.33
N LEU A 177 -10.91 -13.57 10.17
CA LEU A 177 -10.59 -14.68 9.28
C LEU A 177 -11.11 -16.03 9.80
N SER A 178 -11.24 -16.22 11.12
CA SER A 178 -11.77 -17.46 11.72
C SER A 178 -13.30 -17.57 11.63
N LEU A 179 -14.01 -16.44 11.54
CA LEU A 179 -15.49 -16.41 11.40
C LEU A 179 -15.98 -16.66 9.97
N ILE A 180 -15.09 -16.60 8.98
CA ILE A 180 -15.43 -16.90 7.57
C ILE A 180 -15.31 -18.41 7.27
N HIS A 181 -14.87 -19.20 8.23
CA HIS A 181 -14.70 -20.66 8.12
C HIS A 181 -15.81 -21.50 8.80
N ILE A 182 -16.97 -20.86 9.14
CA ILE A 182 -18.15 -21.59 9.64
C ILE A 182 -19.24 -21.56 8.57
#